data_9887a4bd76cabe9b3225383f43bd166a
#
_entry.id   9887a4bd76cabe9b3225383f43bd166a
#
_cell.length_a   1.000
_cell.length_b   1.000
_cell.length_c   1.000
_cell.angle_alpha   90.00
_cell.angle_beta   90.00
_cell.angle_gamma   90.00
#
_symmetry.space_group_name_H-M   'P 1'
#
loop_
_entity.id
_entity.type
_entity.pdbx_description
1 polymer ?
#
loop_
_entity_poly.entity_id
_entity_poly.type
_entity_poly.pdbx_seq_one_letter_code
_entity_poly.pdbx_strand_id
1 'polypeptide(L)'
;MPLQVVDAPDAVAERPLRIALLGYRSQPHGGGQGVYLRYLSKALVDAGHSVDVISGPPYPHLDDRVRLIELPSLDLFENGLASLRPRHLRSMSNLIEWCSKLTGGFAEPYTFGRRAVRYLRAHRGDYDLIHDN
;
A
#
# COMPACT_ATOMS: atom_id res chain seq x y z
N MET A 1 -20.27 -36.26 8.55
CA MET A 1 -19.03 -36.45 7.82
C MET A 1 -17.92 -35.80 8.63
N PRO A 2 -16.93 -36.54 9.13
CA PRO A 2 -15.85 -35.94 9.90
C PRO A 2 -15.00 -35.07 8.99
N LEU A 3 -14.69 -33.84 9.43
CA LEU A 3 -13.74 -32.96 8.79
C LEU A 3 -12.37 -33.66 8.80
N GLN A 4 -11.85 -34.00 7.62
CA GLN A 4 -10.47 -34.43 7.49
C GLN A 4 -9.59 -33.16 7.57
N VAL A 5 -8.76 -33.09 8.60
CA VAL A 5 -7.66 -32.15 8.63
C VAL A 5 -6.66 -32.64 7.58
N VAL A 6 -6.53 -31.94 6.49
CA VAL A 6 -5.45 -32.18 5.55
C VAL A 6 -4.20 -31.55 6.18
N ASP A 7 -3.27 -32.39 6.62
CA ASP A 7 -1.96 -31.92 7.06
C ASP A 7 -1.34 -31.09 5.93
N ALA A 8 -0.96 -29.86 6.26
CA ALA A 8 -0.19 -29.07 5.34
C ALA A 8 1.07 -29.86 4.95
N PRO A 9 1.45 -29.87 3.66
CA PRO A 9 2.71 -30.51 3.26
C PRO A 9 3.83 -29.93 4.12
N ASP A 10 4.72 -30.81 4.60
CA ASP A 10 5.88 -30.46 5.40
C ASP A 10 6.49 -29.17 4.85
N ALA A 11 6.61 -28.17 5.72
CA ALA A 11 7.11 -26.86 5.34
C ALA A 11 8.46 -27.04 4.66
N VAL A 12 8.47 -26.93 3.34
CA VAL A 12 9.70 -26.75 2.58
C VAL A 12 10.37 -25.56 3.26
N ALA A 13 11.62 -25.72 3.66
CA ALA A 13 12.40 -24.64 4.27
C ALA A 13 12.48 -23.51 3.24
N GLU A 14 11.48 -22.65 3.26
CA GLU A 14 11.29 -21.60 2.29
C GLU A 14 12.31 -20.51 2.59
N ARG A 15 13.06 -20.13 1.55
CA ARG A 15 13.94 -18.98 1.66
C ARG A 15 13.13 -17.75 2.07
N PRO A 16 13.71 -16.82 2.84
CA PRO A 16 13.06 -15.53 3.11
C PRO A 16 12.63 -14.85 1.81
N LEU A 17 11.39 -14.43 1.73
CA LEU A 17 10.86 -13.70 0.59
C LEU A 17 10.96 -12.19 0.83
N ARG A 18 11.09 -11.44 -0.26
CA ARG A 18 10.95 -9.98 -0.29
C ARG A 18 9.56 -9.66 -0.79
N ILE A 19 8.72 -9.11 0.09
CA ILE A 19 7.29 -8.94 -0.13
C ILE A 19 6.95 -7.46 -0.16
N ALA A 20 6.23 -7.02 -1.20
CA ALA A 20 5.62 -5.71 -1.27
C ALA A 20 4.12 -5.82 -0.98
N LEU A 21 3.64 -5.11 0.03
CA LEU A 21 2.21 -4.96 0.34
C LEU A 21 1.74 -3.59 -0.14
N LEU A 22 0.65 -3.55 -0.91
CA LEU A 22 0.09 -2.31 -1.42
C LEU A 22 -1.14 -1.88 -0.62
N GLY A 23 -1.23 -0.58 -0.30
CA GLY A 23 -2.41 -0.02 0.31
C GLY A 23 -2.62 1.44 -0.11
N TYR A 24 -3.68 1.75 -0.85
CA TYR A 24 -3.85 3.11 -1.36
C TYR A 24 -4.25 4.13 -0.29
N ARG A 25 -4.88 3.67 0.80
CA ARG A 25 -5.23 4.46 2.00
C ARG A 25 -5.11 3.58 3.22
N SER A 26 -4.20 3.91 4.11
CA SER A 26 -3.86 3.04 5.23
C SER A 26 -3.98 3.79 6.55
N GLN A 27 -5.15 4.38 6.81
CA GLN A 27 -5.42 5.14 8.04
C GLN A 27 -5.09 4.31 9.28
N PRO A 28 -4.24 4.82 10.20
CA PRO A 28 -3.73 4.02 11.31
C PRO A 28 -4.77 3.72 12.40
N HIS A 29 -5.79 4.57 12.54
CA HIS A 29 -6.76 4.51 13.64
C HIS A 29 -8.20 4.26 13.21
N GLY A 30 -8.46 4.18 11.91
CA GLY A 30 -9.80 3.97 11.37
C GLY A 30 -9.75 3.30 10.00
N GLY A 31 -10.77 2.50 9.70
CA GLY A 31 -10.77 1.72 8.47
C GLY A 31 -9.95 0.43 8.58
N GLY A 32 -10.40 -0.61 7.88
CA GLY A 32 -9.81 -1.95 7.97
C GLY A 32 -8.41 -2.05 7.36
N GLN A 33 -8.12 -1.28 6.31
CA GLN A 33 -6.92 -1.45 5.49
C GLN A 33 -5.62 -1.16 6.24
N GLY A 34 -5.55 -0.04 6.97
CA GLY A 34 -4.35 0.30 7.74
C GLY A 34 -4.07 -0.67 8.88
N VAL A 35 -5.13 -1.10 9.58
CA VAL A 35 -5.04 -2.10 10.64
C VAL A 35 -4.61 -3.46 10.08
N TYR A 36 -5.20 -3.87 8.96
CA TYR A 36 -4.83 -5.12 8.28
C TYR A 36 -3.36 -5.13 7.86
N LEU A 37 -2.89 -4.08 7.19
CA LEU A 37 -1.49 -3.97 6.76
C LEU A 37 -0.51 -4.01 7.93
N ARG A 38 -0.86 -3.38 9.05
CA ARG A 38 -0.03 -3.40 10.27
C ARG A 38 0.17 -4.83 10.80
N TYR A 39 -0.92 -5.58 10.94
CA TYR A 39 -0.83 -6.94 11.48
C TYR A 39 -0.26 -7.93 10.48
N LEU A 40 -0.63 -7.84 9.21
CA LEU A 40 -0.11 -8.71 8.17
C LEU A 40 1.40 -8.51 7.99
N SER A 41 1.86 -7.26 7.85
CA SER A 41 3.29 -6.97 7.67
C SER A 41 4.12 -7.45 8.85
N LYS A 42 3.61 -7.26 10.08
CA LYS A 42 4.27 -7.76 11.30
C LYS A 42 4.35 -9.29 11.30
N ALA A 43 3.26 -9.98 11.00
CA ALA A 43 3.24 -11.44 10.96
C ALA A 43 4.22 -12.02 9.93
N LEU A 44 4.32 -11.39 8.76
CA LEU A 44 5.26 -11.79 7.71
C LEU A 44 6.73 -11.59 8.13
N VAL A 45 7.04 -10.48 8.81
CA VAL A 45 8.39 -10.26 9.36
C VAL A 45 8.69 -11.24 10.47
N ASP A 46 7.73 -11.54 11.35
CA ASP A 46 7.87 -12.55 12.41
C ASP A 46 8.11 -13.95 11.80
N ALA A 47 7.56 -14.23 10.61
CA ALA A 47 7.81 -15.44 9.84
C ALA A 47 9.17 -15.45 9.10
N GLY A 48 9.96 -14.39 9.20
CA GLY A 48 11.31 -14.31 8.64
C GLY A 48 11.39 -13.70 7.23
N HIS A 49 10.32 -13.11 6.73
CA HIS A 49 10.31 -12.43 5.44
C HIS A 49 10.76 -10.96 5.56
N SER A 50 11.24 -10.39 4.45
CA SER A 50 11.47 -8.95 4.31
C SER A 50 10.24 -8.29 3.71
N VAL A 51 9.69 -7.27 4.37
CA VAL A 51 8.42 -6.67 3.98
C VAL A 51 8.54 -5.17 3.79
N ASP A 52 8.10 -4.69 2.63
CA ASP A 52 7.88 -3.29 2.35
C ASP A 52 6.37 -3.04 2.22
N VAL A 53 5.88 -1.98 2.84
CA VAL A 53 4.51 -1.49 2.64
C VAL A 53 4.57 -0.25 1.76
N ILE A 54 3.90 -0.30 0.62
CA ILE A 54 3.79 0.81 -0.33
C ILE A 54 2.42 1.43 -0.15
N SER A 55 2.36 2.64 0.39
CA SER A 55 1.08 3.27 0.76
C SER A 55 0.96 4.70 0.26
N GLY A 56 -0.28 5.07 -0.10
CA GLY A 56 -0.69 6.46 -0.20
C GLY A 56 -1.15 6.99 1.17
N PRO A 57 -1.29 8.33 1.30
CA PRO A 57 -1.78 8.94 2.53
C PRO A 57 -3.27 8.65 2.78
N PRO A 58 -3.72 8.59 4.04
CA PRO A 58 -2.91 8.63 5.26
C PRO A 58 -2.10 7.35 5.43
N TYR A 59 -0.89 7.50 5.97
CA TYR A 59 0.06 6.40 6.08
C TYR A 59 -0.21 5.52 7.30
N PRO A 60 0.06 4.19 7.22
CA PRO A 60 -0.14 3.28 8.35
C PRO A 60 0.96 3.44 9.40
N HIS A 61 0.65 3.06 10.64
CA HIS A 61 1.65 2.82 11.66
C HIS A 61 2.07 1.35 11.62
N LEU A 62 3.32 1.09 11.32
CA LEU A 62 3.88 -0.25 11.11
C LEU A 62 4.88 -0.61 12.21
N ASP A 63 5.26 -1.90 12.27
CA ASP A 63 6.38 -2.38 13.05
C ASP A 63 7.70 -1.78 12.51
N ASP A 64 8.66 -1.47 13.38
CA ASP A 64 9.92 -0.79 13.02
C ASP A 64 10.78 -1.59 12.03
N ARG A 65 10.55 -2.89 11.90
CA ARG A 65 11.23 -3.79 10.97
C ARG A 65 10.63 -3.76 9.55
N VAL A 66 9.46 -3.14 9.39
CA VAL A 66 8.75 -3.00 8.11
C VAL A 66 9.09 -1.67 7.49
N ARG A 67 9.59 -1.67 6.26
CA ARG A 67 9.89 -0.44 5.54
C ARG A 67 8.61 0.12 4.92
N LEU A 68 8.31 1.39 5.21
CA LEU A 68 7.23 2.13 4.59
C LEU A 68 7.75 2.91 3.38
N ILE A 69 7.13 2.67 2.22
CA ILE A 69 7.34 3.43 0.99
C ILE A 69 6.14 4.37 0.81
N GLU A 70 6.37 5.64 1.05
CA GLU A 70 5.34 6.65 0.94
C GLU A 70 5.18 7.14 -0.50
N LEU A 71 4.01 6.92 -1.09
CA LEU A 71 3.65 7.46 -2.40
C LEU A 71 2.78 8.71 -2.18
N PRO A 72 3.34 9.92 -2.35
CA PRO A 72 2.60 11.15 -2.08
C PRO A 72 1.40 11.30 -3.02
N SER A 73 0.30 11.80 -2.48
CA SER A 73 -0.88 12.24 -3.23
C SER A 73 -1.37 13.57 -2.69
N LEU A 74 -2.42 14.14 -3.29
CA LEU A 74 -3.02 15.37 -2.78
C LEU A 74 -3.80 15.16 -1.48
N ASP A 75 -4.18 13.91 -1.18
CA ASP A 75 -5.02 13.53 -0.04
C ASP A 75 -6.23 14.46 0.14
N LEU A 76 -6.96 14.65 -0.95
CA LEU A 76 -8.09 15.59 -1.03
C LEU A 76 -9.27 15.17 -0.13
N PHE A 77 -9.25 13.93 0.34
CA PHE A 77 -10.31 13.43 1.21
C PHE A 77 -10.26 14.07 2.60
N GLU A 78 -9.07 14.19 3.19
CA GLU A 78 -8.90 14.77 4.52
C GLU A 78 -8.64 16.27 4.48
N ASN A 79 -7.85 16.74 3.51
CA ASN A 79 -7.37 18.12 3.47
C ASN A 79 -8.23 19.07 2.63
N GLY A 80 -9.15 18.53 1.83
CA GLY A 80 -10.01 19.33 0.96
C GLY A 80 -9.26 20.12 -0.12
N LEU A 81 -10.02 20.91 -0.90
CA LEU A 81 -9.46 21.70 -2.01
C LEU A 81 -8.59 22.88 -1.54
N ALA A 82 -8.76 23.35 -0.32
CA ALA A 82 -8.03 24.50 0.23
C ALA A 82 -6.55 24.23 0.48
N SER A 83 -6.14 22.97 0.55
CA SER A 83 -4.75 22.56 0.76
C SER A 83 -3.88 22.63 -0.51
N LEU A 84 -4.48 22.92 -1.66
CA LEU A 84 -3.79 22.94 -2.95
C LEU A 84 -2.81 24.11 -3.05
N ARG A 85 -1.58 23.78 -3.39
CA ARG A 85 -0.55 24.76 -3.77
C ARG A 85 -0.18 24.58 -5.26
N PRO A 86 0.21 25.66 -5.97
CA PRO A 86 0.56 25.57 -7.39
C PRO A 86 1.60 24.48 -7.73
N ARG A 87 2.51 24.19 -6.80
CA ARG A 87 3.51 23.11 -6.94
C ARG A 87 2.91 21.70 -7.10
N HIS A 88 1.72 21.49 -6.55
CA HIS A 88 1.04 20.18 -6.61
C HIS A 88 0.50 19.88 -8.03
N LEU A 89 0.25 20.91 -8.83
CA LEU A 89 -0.27 20.77 -10.20
C LEU A 89 0.79 20.35 -11.24
N ARG A 90 2.06 20.28 -10.84
CA ARG A 90 3.15 19.85 -11.74
C ARG A 90 3.11 18.36 -12.08
N SER A 91 2.42 17.56 -11.27
CA SER A 91 2.22 16.14 -11.54
C SER A 91 0.91 15.92 -12.27
N MET A 92 0.94 15.16 -13.37
CA MET A 92 -0.27 14.76 -14.09
C MET A 92 -1.25 14.00 -13.19
N SER A 93 -0.74 13.16 -12.28
CA SER A 93 -1.57 12.42 -11.32
C SER A 93 -2.28 13.37 -10.35
N ASN A 94 -1.60 14.40 -9.85
CA ASN A 94 -2.20 15.41 -8.98
C ASN A 94 -3.26 16.23 -9.72
N LEU A 95 -3.02 16.56 -10.99
CA LEU A 95 -4.00 17.27 -11.82
C LEU A 95 -5.25 16.42 -12.04
N ILE A 96 -5.10 15.12 -12.28
CA ILE A 96 -6.23 14.18 -12.43
C ILE A 96 -7.03 14.10 -11.12
N GLU A 97 -6.38 13.99 -9.98
CA GLU A 97 -7.05 13.97 -8.66
C GLU A 97 -7.85 15.25 -8.43
N TRP A 98 -7.25 16.41 -8.73
CA TRP A 98 -7.90 17.70 -8.58
C TRP A 98 -9.11 17.85 -9.51
N CYS A 99 -8.97 17.55 -10.79
CA CYS A 99 -10.07 17.60 -11.76
C CYS A 99 -11.19 16.63 -11.38
N SER A 100 -10.83 15.42 -10.93
CA SER A 100 -11.79 14.42 -10.48
C SER A 100 -12.60 14.91 -9.28
N LYS A 101 -11.98 15.59 -8.32
CA LYS A 101 -12.66 16.13 -7.15
C LYS A 101 -13.63 17.24 -7.54
N LEU A 102 -13.26 18.13 -8.48
CA LEU A 102 -14.13 19.18 -9.00
C LEU A 102 -15.37 18.63 -9.72
N THR A 103 -15.22 17.50 -10.40
CA THR A 103 -16.33 16.85 -11.15
C THR A 103 -17.09 15.82 -10.31
N GLY A 104 -16.76 15.64 -9.03
CA GLY A 104 -17.36 14.64 -8.14
C GLY A 104 -16.88 13.21 -8.39
N GLY A 105 -15.86 13.02 -9.21
CA GLY A 105 -15.22 11.73 -9.43
C GLY A 105 -14.31 11.31 -8.26
N PHE A 106 -13.92 10.04 -8.23
CA PHE A 106 -12.99 9.48 -7.23
C PHE A 106 -11.81 8.82 -7.93
N ALA A 107 -10.74 9.57 -8.10
CA ALA A 107 -9.56 9.15 -8.88
C ALA A 107 -8.37 8.69 -8.02
N GLU A 108 -8.43 8.80 -6.70
CA GLU A 108 -7.31 8.46 -5.80
C GLU A 108 -6.79 7.02 -5.99
N PRO A 109 -7.63 5.97 -6.09
CA PRO A 109 -7.15 4.61 -6.34
C PRO A 109 -6.42 4.49 -7.68
N TYR A 110 -6.91 5.16 -8.71
CA TYR A 110 -6.29 5.14 -10.05
C TYR A 110 -4.92 5.84 -10.05
N THR A 111 -4.82 7.00 -9.43
CA THR A 111 -3.54 7.75 -9.36
C THR A 111 -2.54 7.06 -8.44
N PHE A 112 -3.00 6.45 -7.34
CA PHE A 112 -2.17 5.56 -6.52
C PHE A 112 -1.63 4.40 -7.35
N GLY A 113 -2.50 3.70 -8.08
CA GLY A 113 -2.10 2.57 -8.94
C GLY A 113 -1.03 2.98 -9.96
N ARG A 114 -1.18 4.12 -10.61
CA ARG A 114 -0.15 4.64 -11.54
C ARG A 114 1.19 4.91 -10.85
N ARG A 115 1.19 5.48 -9.66
CA ARG A 115 2.40 5.73 -8.87
C ARG A 115 3.05 4.43 -8.41
N ALA A 116 2.24 3.50 -7.90
CA ALA A 116 2.70 2.17 -7.48
C ALA A 116 3.32 1.39 -8.65
N VAL A 117 2.68 1.37 -9.82
CA VAL A 117 3.23 0.72 -11.02
C VAL A 117 4.56 1.36 -11.45
N ARG A 118 4.67 2.69 -11.40
CA ARG A 118 5.93 3.38 -11.72
C ARG A 118 7.03 3.00 -10.75
N TYR A 119 6.74 2.98 -9.46
CA TYR A 119 7.68 2.57 -8.43
C TYR A 119 8.14 1.12 -8.64
N LEU A 120 7.20 0.19 -8.78
CA LEU A 120 7.49 -1.24 -8.96
C LEU A 120 8.26 -1.52 -10.26
N ARG A 121 7.99 -0.77 -11.34
CA ARG A 121 8.77 -0.89 -12.58
C ARG A 121 10.22 -0.43 -12.42
N ALA A 122 10.46 0.60 -11.64
CA ALA A 122 11.82 1.06 -11.31
C ALA A 122 12.57 0.09 -10.40
N HIS A 123 11.85 -0.73 -9.63
CA HIS A 123 12.38 -1.69 -8.66
C HIS A 123 12.11 -3.15 -9.09
N ARG A 124 12.16 -3.40 -10.40
CA ARG A 124 12.00 -4.77 -10.94
C ARG A 124 13.08 -5.70 -10.36
N GLY A 125 12.64 -6.82 -9.80
CA GLY A 125 13.54 -7.80 -9.18
C GLY A 125 13.85 -7.56 -7.71
N ASP A 126 13.38 -6.47 -7.11
CA ASP A 126 13.53 -6.23 -5.67
C ASP A 126 12.54 -7.06 -4.84
N TYR A 127 11.45 -7.50 -5.43
CA TYR A 127 10.38 -8.24 -4.77
C TYR A 127 10.14 -9.61 -5.42
N ASP A 128 9.93 -10.60 -4.56
CA ASP A 128 9.54 -11.96 -4.96
C ASP A 128 8.01 -12.09 -5.04
N LEU A 129 7.28 -11.28 -4.25
CA LEU A 129 5.82 -11.25 -4.18
C LEU A 129 5.30 -9.83 -4.04
N ILE A 130 4.22 -9.53 -4.75
CA ILE A 130 3.44 -8.30 -4.60
C ILE A 130 2.03 -8.69 -4.20
N HIS A 131 1.55 -8.14 -3.08
CA HIS A 131 0.19 -8.35 -2.57
C HIS A 131 -0.57 -7.02 -2.60
N ASP A 132 -1.65 -6.99 -3.36
CA ASP A 132 -2.58 -5.85 -3.45
C ASP A 132 -3.76 -6.09 -2.49
N ASN A 133 -4.09 -5.08 -1.69
CA ASN A 133 -5.08 -5.16 -0.62
C ASN A 133 -6.26 -4.22 -0.88
#